data_3ebc260013d61d4e3b063982b376527f
#
_entry.id   3ebc260013d61d4e3b063982b376527f
#
_cell.length_a   1.000
_cell.length_b   1.000
_cell.length_c   1.000
_cell.angle_alpha   90.00
_cell.angle_beta   90.00
_cell.angle_gamma   90.00
#
_symmetry.space_group_name_H-M   'P 1'
#
loop_
_entity.id
_entity.type
_entity.pdbx_description
1 polymer ?
#
loop_
_entity_poly.entity_id
_entity_poly.type
_entity_poly.pdbx_seq_one_letter_code
_entity_poly.pdbx_strand_id
1 'polypeptide(L)'
;MKLCPREFEAMQMGWRKWYIRKVELAAFKKFGLWIKDRDILEVGCGSGYAASLITAEAPRSYTGLDIMPEQLALAREKQLPNARFVEGSADDLSAFPDGSFDAVLDFCILHHVEGWRTFFDECRRVLRDGGCIYIADLSRSCIHIIDALLRWEHAEEALFSFEELEREANRRGFRTVKKAIDLGMEGYFRFQKE
;
A
#
# COMPACT_ATOMS: atom_id res chain seq x y z
N MET A 1 -8.90 1.29 9.72
CA MET A 1 -9.64 2.49 10.22
C MET A 1 -9.97 3.43 9.06
N LYS A 2 -11.09 4.17 9.09
CA LYS A 2 -11.38 5.21 8.08
C LYS A 2 -10.61 6.48 8.42
N LEU A 3 -10.12 7.20 7.39
CA LEU A 3 -9.47 8.50 7.56
C LEU A 3 -10.39 9.53 8.22
N CYS A 4 -9.86 10.37 9.07
CA CYS A 4 -10.61 11.52 9.55
C CYS A 4 -10.81 12.55 8.41
N PRO A 5 -11.82 13.46 8.47
CA PRO A 5 -12.10 14.39 7.37
C PRO A 5 -10.90 15.26 6.96
N ARG A 6 -10.08 15.71 7.89
CA ARG A 6 -8.90 16.53 7.61
C ARG A 6 -7.80 15.74 6.90
N GLU A 7 -7.60 14.52 7.32
CA GLU A 7 -6.66 13.60 6.69
C GLU A 7 -7.10 13.22 5.29
N PHE A 8 -8.40 12.94 5.11
CA PHE A 8 -9.00 12.71 3.80
C PHE A 8 -8.72 13.87 2.83
N GLU A 9 -8.91 15.11 3.28
CA GLU A 9 -8.59 16.30 2.48
C GLU A 9 -7.10 16.40 2.15
N ALA A 10 -6.23 16.15 3.13
CA ALA A 10 -4.78 16.17 2.94
C ALA A 10 -4.31 15.16 1.88
N MET A 11 -4.92 13.97 1.86
CA MET A 11 -4.60 12.93 0.87
C MET A 11 -5.02 13.30 -0.56
N GLN A 12 -5.97 14.23 -0.75
CA GLN A 12 -6.38 14.73 -2.07
C GLN A 12 -5.48 15.85 -2.61
N MET A 13 -4.62 16.42 -1.79
CA MET A 13 -3.80 17.59 -2.14
C MET A 13 -2.75 17.28 -3.22
N GLY A 14 -2.36 18.32 -3.96
CA GLY A 14 -1.35 18.20 -5.04
C GLY A 14 0.01 17.71 -4.56
N TRP A 15 0.44 18.09 -3.34
CA TRP A 15 1.72 17.62 -2.78
C TRP A 15 1.75 16.10 -2.57
N ARG A 16 0.63 15.49 -2.10
CA ARG A 16 0.54 14.03 -1.91
C ARG A 16 0.64 13.30 -3.26
N LYS A 17 -0.04 13.82 -4.29
CA LYS A 17 0.04 13.30 -5.67
C LYS A 17 1.46 13.38 -6.21
N TRP A 18 2.14 14.50 -6.01
CA TRP A 18 3.53 14.67 -6.40
C TRP A 18 4.42 13.66 -5.66
N TYR A 19 4.19 13.47 -4.36
CA TYR A 19 4.96 12.58 -3.51
C TYR A 19 4.81 11.11 -3.95
N ILE A 20 3.58 10.62 -4.14
CA ILE A 20 3.32 9.29 -4.70
C ILE A 20 4.12 9.08 -5.99
N ARG A 21 4.04 10.03 -6.92
CA ARG A 21 4.68 9.89 -8.23
C ARG A 21 6.20 9.96 -8.17
N LYS A 22 6.75 10.92 -7.44
CA LYS A 22 8.19 11.28 -7.51
C LYS A 22 9.05 10.59 -6.47
N VAL A 23 8.44 10.16 -5.38
CA VAL A 23 9.15 9.54 -4.28
C VAL A 23 8.77 8.06 -4.16
N GLU A 24 7.55 7.74 -3.78
CA GLU A 24 7.15 6.37 -3.46
C GLU A 24 7.21 5.43 -4.68
N LEU A 25 6.52 5.76 -5.77
CA LEU A 25 6.54 4.93 -6.99
C LEU A 25 7.95 4.88 -7.62
N ALA A 26 8.71 5.96 -7.53
CA ALA A 26 10.09 5.98 -8.00
C ALA A 26 10.99 5.06 -7.14
N ALA A 27 10.78 5.01 -5.82
CA ALA A 27 11.45 4.07 -4.93
C ALA A 27 11.11 2.62 -5.27
N PHE A 28 9.82 2.31 -5.49
CA PHE A 28 9.39 0.98 -5.89
C PHE A 28 10.04 0.53 -7.20
N LYS A 29 10.12 1.42 -8.19
CA LYS A 29 10.83 1.13 -9.46
C LYS A 29 12.32 0.88 -9.26
N LYS A 30 12.99 1.68 -8.43
CA LYS A 30 14.41 1.45 -8.05
C LYS A 30 14.58 0.11 -7.31
N PHE A 31 13.55 -0.35 -6.62
CA PHE A 31 13.53 -1.64 -5.93
C PHE A 31 13.14 -2.79 -6.86
N GLY A 32 12.87 -2.51 -8.13
CA GLY A 32 12.62 -3.52 -9.16
C GLY A 32 11.14 -3.82 -9.38
N LEU A 33 10.25 -2.88 -9.07
CA LEU A 33 8.85 -2.99 -9.48
C LEU A 33 8.78 -2.94 -11.01
N TRP A 34 8.23 -4.01 -11.58
CA TRP A 34 7.92 -4.12 -13.01
C TRP A 34 6.41 -4.25 -13.16
N ILE A 35 5.80 -3.33 -13.89
CA ILE A 35 4.34 -3.17 -13.99
C ILE A 35 3.80 -3.83 -15.26
N LYS A 36 4.48 -3.64 -16.40
CA LYS A 36 4.00 -4.13 -17.69
C LYS A 36 3.72 -5.64 -17.68
N ASP A 37 2.54 -6.03 -18.18
CA ASP A 37 2.08 -7.42 -18.28
C ASP A 37 1.98 -8.16 -16.92
N ARG A 38 1.83 -7.42 -15.80
CA ARG A 38 1.69 -7.96 -14.44
C ARG A 38 0.29 -7.72 -13.88
N ASP A 39 -0.13 -8.60 -12.99
CA ASP A 39 -1.34 -8.46 -12.19
C ASP A 39 -0.97 -7.75 -10.89
N ILE A 40 -1.45 -6.52 -10.72
CA ILE A 40 -1.09 -5.63 -9.61
C ILE A 40 -2.28 -5.43 -8.68
N LEU A 41 -2.07 -5.60 -7.38
CA LEU A 41 -2.98 -5.18 -6.32
C LEU A 41 -2.40 -3.95 -5.62
N GLU A 42 -3.19 -2.91 -5.47
CA GLU A 42 -2.90 -1.77 -4.60
C GLU A 42 -3.88 -1.80 -3.42
N VAL A 43 -3.37 -1.84 -2.20
CA VAL A 43 -4.18 -1.72 -0.98
C VAL A 43 -4.25 -0.26 -0.56
N GLY A 44 -5.46 0.21 -0.16
CA GLY A 44 -5.72 1.62 0.14
C GLY A 44 -5.58 2.52 -1.08
N CYS A 45 -6.17 2.14 -2.21
CA CYS A 45 -6.00 2.86 -3.48
C CYS A 45 -6.61 4.27 -3.51
N GLY A 46 -7.39 4.62 -2.50
CA GLY A 46 -8.04 5.92 -2.40
C GLY A 46 -8.82 6.29 -3.65
N SER A 47 -8.73 7.56 -4.06
CA SER A 47 -9.36 8.07 -5.29
C SER A 47 -8.66 7.63 -6.59
N GLY A 48 -7.73 6.66 -6.54
CA GLY A 48 -7.09 6.06 -7.72
C GLY A 48 -6.06 6.96 -8.39
N TYR A 49 -5.30 7.76 -7.64
CA TYR A 49 -4.22 8.54 -8.26
C TYR A 49 -3.04 7.64 -8.68
N ALA A 50 -2.55 6.77 -7.79
CA ALA A 50 -1.49 5.82 -8.15
C ALA A 50 -1.98 4.84 -9.23
N ALA A 51 -3.25 4.42 -9.19
CA ALA A 51 -3.89 3.64 -10.24
C ALA A 51 -3.67 4.26 -11.64
N SER A 52 -3.87 5.59 -11.75
CA SER A 52 -3.66 6.29 -13.04
C SER A 52 -2.21 6.22 -13.53
N LEU A 53 -1.24 6.22 -12.62
CA LEU A 53 0.18 6.10 -12.98
C LEU A 53 0.55 4.66 -13.37
N ILE A 54 0.02 3.69 -12.64
CA ILE A 54 0.31 2.27 -12.83
C ILE A 54 -0.34 1.76 -14.12
N THR A 55 -1.61 2.09 -14.36
CA THR A 55 -2.32 1.64 -15.57
C THR A 55 -1.76 2.24 -16.85
N ALA A 56 -1.13 3.41 -16.79
CA ALA A 56 -0.40 3.99 -17.92
C ALA A 56 0.82 3.16 -18.38
N GLU A 57 1.31 2.24 -17.54
CA GLU A 57 2.42 1.34 -17.85
C GLU A 57 1.96 -0.06 -18.35
N ALA A 58 0.70 -0.16 -18.76
CA ALA A 58 0.11 -1.36 -19.35
C ALA A 58 0.26 -2.64 -18.49
N PRO A 59 -0.20 -2.67 -17.25
CA PRO A 59 -0.31 -3.92 -16.50
C PRO A 59 -1.29 -4.88 -17.22
N ARG A 60 -1.16 -6.19 -16.95
CA ARG A 60 -2.16 -7.16 -17.40
C ARG A 60 -3.51 -6.86 -16.74
N SER A 61 -3.49 -6.65 -15.44
CA SER A 61 -4.61 -6.14 -14.67
C SER A 61 -4.14 -5.27 -13.49
N TYR A 62 -4.98 -4.33 -13.10
CA TYR A 62 -4.83 -3.56 -11.88
C TYR A 62 -6.09 -3.75 -11.01
N THR A 63 -5.88 -4.02 -9.74
CA THR A 63 -6.95 -4.05 -8.75
C THR A 63 -6.63 -3.05 -7.65
N GLY A 64 -7.49 -2.06 -7.45
CA GLY A 64 -7.43 -1.15 -6.31
C GLY A 64 -8.40 -1.59 -5.23
N LEU A 65 -7.91 -1.79 -4.01
CA LEU A 65 -8.71 -2.11 -2.82
C LEU A 65 -8.75 -0.89 -1.90
N ASP A 66 -9.92 -0.53 -1.40
CA ASP A 66 -10.08 0.51 -0.38
C ASP A 66 -11.30 0.22 0.49
N ILE A 67 -11.26 0.63 1.74
CA ILE A 67 -12.36 0.47 2.68
C ILE A 67 -13.42 1.57 2.55
N MET A 68 -13.12 2.66 1.83
CA MET A 68 -13.98 3.84 1.70
C MET A 68 -14.73 3.86 0.36
N PRO A 69 -16.05 3.57 0.33
CA PRO A 69 -16.84 3.60 -0.90
C PRO A 69 -16.77 4.92 -1.67
N GLU A 70 -16.64 6.03 -0.94
CA GLU A 70 -16.54 7.38 -1.49
C GLU A 70 -15.26 7.56 -2.33
N GLN A 71 -14.14 7.00 -1.86
CA GLN A 71 -12.87 6.99 -2.58
C GLN A 71 -12.98 6.12 -3.84
N LEU A 72 -13.57 4.95 -3.72
CA LEU A 72 -13.76 4.04 -4.85
C LEU A 72 -14.67 4.62 -5.93
N ALA A 73 -15.68 5.42 -5.55
CA ALA A 73 -16.52 6.13 -6.51
C ALA A 73 -15.67 7.07 -7.38
N LEU A 74 -14.82 7.91 -6.76
CA LEU A 74 -13.90 8.80 -7.46
C LEU A 74 -12.88 8.05 -8.33
N ALA A 75 -12.40 6.90 -7.84
CA ALA A 75 -11.48 6.07 -8.60
C ALA A 75 -12.13 5.48 -9.87
N ARG A 76 -13.38 5.02 -9.76
CA ARG A 76 -14.15 4.46 -10.90
C ARG A 76 -14.48 5.51 -11.97
N GLU A 77 -14.72 6.77 -11.59
CA GLU A 77 -14.94 7.88 -12.53
C GLU A 77 -13.78 8.10 -13.50
N LYS A 78 -12.56 7.68 -13.15
CA LYS A 78 -11.38 7.81 -14.02
C LYS A 78 -11.41 6.87 -15.23
N GLN A 79 -12.26 5.84 -15.23
CA GLN A 79 -12.39 4.87 -16.33
C GLN A 79 -11.05 4.32 -16.82
N LEU A 80 -10.17 3.95 -15.89
CA LEU A 80 -8.82 3.49 -16.20
C LEU A 80 -8.83 2.12 -16.89
N PRO A 81 -8.01 1.92 -17.94
CA PRO A 81 -7.96 0.66 -18.66
C PRO A 81 -7.41 -0.46 -17.78
N ASN A 82 -7.96 -1.66 -17.92
CA ASN A 82 -7.55 -2.87 -17.18
C ASN A 82 -7.59 -2.71 -15.65
N ALA A 83 -8.37 -1.74 -15.13
CA ALA A 83 -8.51 -1.46 -13.70
C ALA A 83 -9.87 -1.89 -13.17
N ARG A 84 -9.87 -2.47 -11.99
CA ARG A 84 -11.07 -2.67 -11.17
C ARG A 84 -10.85 -2.14 -9.77
N PHE A 85 -11.93 -1.69 -9.13
CA PHE A 85 -11.91 -1.13 -7.79
C PHE A 85 -12.88 -1.89 -6.89
N VAL A 86 -12.37 -2.44 -5.80
CA VAL A 86 -13.08 -3.36 -4.89
C VAL A 86 -13.09 -2.77 -3.49
N GLU A 87 -14.24 -2.84 -2.82
CA GLU A 87 -14.35 -2.48 -1.42
C GLU A 87 -13.83 -3.62 -0.54
N GLY A 88 -12.95 -3.30 0.41
CA GLY A 88 -12.41 -4.28 1.34
C GLY A 88 -11.25 -3.72 2.15
N SER A 89 -10.78 -4.51 3.11
CA SER A 89 -9.67 -4.19 3.99
C SER A 89 -8.38 -4.91 3.57
N ALA A 90 -7.23 -4.27 3.80
CA ALA A 90 -5.93 -4.85 3.47
C ALA A 90 -5.60 -6.13 4.27
N ASP A 91 -6.19 -6.30 5.45
CA ASP A 91 -6.05 -7.49 6.30
C ASP A 91 -7.07 -8.60 5.99
N ASP A 92 -7.96 -8.38 5.00
CA ASP A 92 -8.91 -9.39 4.49
C ASP A 92 -8.95 -9.34 2.95
N LEU A 93 -8.14 -10.16 2.31
CA LEU A 93 -8.09 -10.32 0.85
C LEU A 93 -8.86 -11.56 0.37
N SER A 94 -9.79 -12.09 1.18
CA SER A 94 -10.57 -13.31 0.88
C SER A 94 -11.36 -13.25 -0.42
N ALA A 95 -11.67 -12.04 -0.90
CA ALA A 95 -12.31 -11.81 -2.20
C ALA A 95 -11.43 -12.19 -3.42
N PHE A 96 -10.12 -12.45 -3.20
CA PHE A 96 -9.18 -12.78 -4.26
C PHE A 96 -8.68 -14.22 -4.13
N PRO A 97 -8.62 -14.96 -5.25
CA PRO A 97 -8.06 -16.32 -5.26
C PRO A 97 -6.56 -16.33 -4.92
N ASP A 98 -6.08 -17.50 -4.48
CA ASP A 98 -4.66 -17.75 -4.25
C ASP A 98 -3.86 -17.53 -5.54
N GLY A 99 -2.65 -16.97 -5.42
CA GLY A 99 -1.75 -16.76 -6.55
C GLY A 99 -2.32 -15.86 -7.66
N SER A 100 -3.14 -14.87 -7.32
CA SER A 100 -3.79 -13.95 -8.26
C SER A 100 -2.87 -12.83 -8.74
N PHE A 101 -1.90 -12.41 -7.92
CA PHE A 101 -1.14 -11.19 -8.16
C PHE A 101 0.37 -11.45 -8.29
N ASP A 102 1.03 -10.63 -9.09
CA ASP A 102 2.50 -10.58 -9.19
C ASP A 102 3.11 -9.60 -8.18
N ALA A 103 2.37 -8.55 -7.84
CA ALA A 103 2.81 -7.56 -6.84
C ALA A 103 1.62 -7.00 -6.04
N VAL A 104 1.88 -6.72 -4.76
CA VAL A 104 1.02 -5.94 -3.87
C VAL A 104 1.74 -4.63 -3.54
N LEU A 105 1.03 -3.51 -3.67
CA LEU A 105 1.57 -2.17 -3.43
C LEU A 105 0.83 -1.51 -2.26
N ASP A 106 1.58 -0.89 -1.37
CA ASP A 106 1.12 -0.04 -0.29
C ASP A 106 1.76 1.35 -0.42
N PHE A 107 0.93 2.38 -0.56
CA PHE A 107 1.32 3.78 -0.61
C PHE A 107 0.86 4.50 0.66
N CYS A 108 1.51 4.17 1.79
CA CYS A 108 1.32 4.85 3.07
C CYS A 108 -0.10 4.68 3.65
N ILE A 109 -0.56 3.41 3.74
CA ILE A 109 -1.85 3.10 4.36
C ILE A 109 -1.78 2.01 5.43
N LEU A 110 -0.69 1.24 5.48
CA LEU A 110 -0.64 0.06 6.34
C LEU A 110 -0.71 0.44 7.84
N HIS A 111 -0.21 1.62 8.21
CA HIS A 111 -0.34 2.19 9.55
C HIS A 111 -1.79 2.57 9.97
N HIS A 112 -2.76 2.45 9.06
CA HIS A 112 -4.19 2.54 9.37
C HIS A 112 -4.86 1.17 9.55
N VAL A 113 -4.13 0.08 9.32
CA VAL A 113 -4.65 -1.29 9.33
C VAL A 113 -4.33 -1.95 10.65
N GLU A 114 -5.31 -2.09 11.54
CA GLU A 114 -5.13 -2.73 12.85
C GLU A 114 -4.62 -4.17 12.69
N GLY A 115 -5.11 -4.88 11.68
CA GLY A 115 -4.67 -6.23 11.30
C GLY A 115 -3.43 -6.28 10.42
N TRP A 116 -2.53 -5.29 10.44
CA TRP A 116 -1.37 -5.25 9.54
C TRP A 116 -0.48 -6.51 9.56
N ARG A 117 -0.52 -7.27 10.63
CA ARG A 117 0.17 -8.57 10.69
C ARG A 117 -0.52 -9.61 9.81
N THR A 118 -1.85 -9.67 9.83
CA THR A 118 -2.67 -10.54 8.98
C THR A 118 -2.53 -10.17 7.50
N PHE A 119 -2.29 -8.89 7.19
CA PHE A 119 -1.99 -8.43 5.83
C PHE A 119 -0.89 -9.27 5.16
N PHE A 120 0.18 -9.63 5.89
CA PHE A 120 1.25 -10.46 5.32
C PHE A 120 0.78 -11.90 5.05
N ASP A 121 -0.08 -12.48 5.89
CA ASP A 121 -0.64 -13.81 5.65
C ASP A 121 -1.50 -13.81 4.38
N GLU A 122 -2.36 -12.80 4.24
CA GLU A 122 -3.18 -12.61 3.05
C GLU A 122 -2.35 -12.31 1.79
N CYS A 123 -1.34 -11.45 1.89
CA CYS A 123 -0.41 -11.21 0.78
C CYS A 123 0.30 -12.49 0.35
N ARG A 124 0.73 -13.34 1.31
CA ARG A 124 1.37 -14.62 0.99
C ARG A 124 0.43 -15.53 0.21
N ARG A 125 -0.85 -15.55 0.55
CA ARG A 125 -1.87 -16.34 -0.13
C ARG A 125 -2.13 -15.83 -1.55
N VAL A 126 -2.38 -14.54 -1.71
CA VAL A 126 -2.79 -13.96 -3.00
C VAL A 126 -1.64 -13.75 -3.99
N LEU A 127 -0.39 -13.66 -3.51
CA LEU A 127 0.78 -13.54 -4.37
C LEU A 127 1.16 -14.90 -5.00
N ARG A 128 1.54 -14.85 -6.26
CA ARG A 128 2.24 -15.95 -6.94
C ARG A 128 3.59 -16.21 -6.29
N ASP A 129 4.16 -17.39 -6.52
CA ASP A 129 5.52 -17.69 -6.07
C ASP A 129 6.52 -16.70 -6.69
N GLY A 130 7.40 -16.18 -5.86
CA GLY A 130 8.33 -15.11 -6.24
C GLY A 130 7.71 -13.72 -6.39
N GLY A 131 6.38 -13.58 -6.18
CA GLY A 131 5.70 -12.29 -6.14
C GLY A 131 6.20 -11.40 -4.98
N CYS A 132 5.96 -10.11 -5.09
CA CYS A 132 6.54 -9.14 -4.16
C CYS A 132 5.50 -8.21 -3.55
N ILE A 133 5.76 -7.81 -2.30
CA ILE A 133 5.10 -6.66 -1.65
C ILE A 133 6.04 -5.47 -1.74
N TYR A 134 5.51 -4.31 -2.08
CA TYR A 134 6.20 -3.03 -2.04
C TYR A 134 5.46 -2.13 -1.05
N ILE A 135 6.15 -1.69 -0.01
CA ILE A 135 5.60 -0.85 1.06
C ILE A 135 6.37 0.46 1.10
N ALA A 136 5.66 1.58 1.09
CA ALA A 136 6.14 2.90 1.47
C ALA A 136 5.27 3.38 2.61
N ASP A 137 5.82 3.46 3.84
CA ASP A 137 4.99 3.78 5.00
C ASP A 137 5.76 4.53 6.09
N LEU A 138 5.02 5.04 7.08
CA LEU A 138 5.53 5.82 8.18
C LEU A 138 5.77 4.94 9.42
N SER A 139 6.82 5.26 10.18
CA SER A 139 7.07 4.58 11.46
C SER A 139 6.10 5.05 12.55
N ARG A 140 5.88 4.21 13.57
CA ARG A 140 5.15 4.58 14.80
C ARG A 140 5.63 5.94 15.36
N SER A 141 6.93 6.16 15.42
CA SER A 141 7.51 7.41 15.94
C SER A 141 7.12 8.61 15.08
N CYS A 142 7.08 8.45 13.75
CA CYS A 142 6.62 9.50 12.85
C CYS A 142 5.14 9.81 13.04
N ILE A 143 4.31 8.78 13.13
CA ILE A 143 2.86 8.94 13.35
C ILE A 143 2.58 9.65 14.67
N HIS A 144 3.24 9.27 15.76
CA HIS A 144 3.08 9.97 17.06
C HIS A 144 3.43 11.46 16.96
N ILE A 145 4.45 11.85 16.18
CA ILE A 145 4.78 13.25 15.95
C ILE A 145 3.66 13.95 15.15
N ILE A 146 3.15 13.30 14.10
CA ILE A 146 2.05 13.82 13.28
C ILE A 146 0.80 14.01 14.13
N ASP A 147 0.42 13.02 14.92
CA ASP A 147 -0.76 13.05 15.80
C ASP A 147 -0.66 14.20 16.82
N ALA A 148 0.53 14.37 17.43
CA ALA A 148 0.77 15.46 18.36
C ALA A 148 0.66 16.85 17.71
N LEU A 149 1.14 16.99 16.46
CA LEU A 149 1.16 18.29 15.76
C LEU A 149 -0.18 18.62 15.09
N LEU A 150 -0.82 17.63 14.45
CA LEU A 150 -2.02 17.84 13.64
C LEU A 150 -3.30 17.47 14.39
N ARG A 151 -3.19 16.89 15.60
CA ARG A 151 -4.29 16.35 16.40
C ARG A 151 -5.08 15.30 15.62
N TRP A 152 -4.36 14.44 14.95
CA TRP A 152 -4.91 13.22 14.33
C TRP A 152 -4.88 12.09 15.36
N GLU A 153 -5.67 11.07 15.15
CA GLU A 153 -5.78 9.93 16.07
C GLU A 153 -5.65 8.64 15.26
N HIS A 154 -4.49 7.99 15.40
CA HIS A 154 -4.27 6.66 14.83
C HIS A 154 -4.43 5.59 15.93
N ALA A 155 -4.96 4.44 15.55
CA ALA A 155 -5.07 3.32 16.48
C ALA A 155 -3.67 2.76 16.78
N GLU A 156 -3.27 2.70 18.05
CA GLU A 156 -1.94 2.23 18.46
C GLU A 156 -1.64 0.81 17.96
N GLU A 157 -2.67 -0.04 17.83
CA GLU A 157 -2.58 -1.40 17.33
C GLU A 157 -2.18 -1.48 15.85
N ALA A 158 -2.46 -0.42 15.09
CA ALA A 158 -2.07 -0.32 13.68
C ALA A 158 -0.63 0.14 13.49
N LEU A 159 -0.02 0.75 14.51
CA LEU A 159 1.32 1.34 14.40
C LEU A 159 2.43 0.29 14.59
N PHE A 160 3.51 0.46 13.84
CA PHE A 160 4.67 -0.43 13.87
C PHE A 160 5.98 0.33 13.78
N SER A 161 7.04 -0.25 14.33
CA SER A 161 8.40 0.11 13.95
C SER A 161 8.82 -0.65 12.68
N PHE A 162 9.80 -0.14 11.95
CA PHE A 162 10.27 -0.83 10.74
C PHE A 162 10.95 -2.18 11.04
N GLU A 163 11.53 -2.33 12.23
CA GLU A 163 12.07 -3.61 12.70
C GLU A 163 10.94 -4.62 12.98
N GLU A 164 9.81 -4.16 13.53
CA GLU A 164 8.62 -5.02 13.72
C GLU A 164 8.05 -5.43 12.37
N LEU A 165 7.87 -4.48 11.44
CA LEU A 165 7.36 -4.74 10.09
C LEU A 165 8.21 -5.80 9.36
N GLU A 166 9.52 -5.62 9.34
CA GLU A 166 10.45 -6.54 8.68
C GLU A 166 10.44 -7.92 9.34
N ARG A 167 10.46 -7.97 10.67
CA ARG A 167 10.40 -9.23 11.42
C ARG A 167 9.12 -10.00 11.13
N GLU A 168 7.97 -9.33 11.10
CA GLU A 168 6.68 -9.97 10.84
C GLU A 168 6.56 -10.45 9.39
N ALA A 169 7.06 -9.70 8.41
CA ALA A 169 7.13 -10.14 7.03
C ALA A 169 8.00 -11.42 6.89
N ASN A 170 9.20 -11.40 7.50
CA ASN A 170 10.11 -12.55 7.44
C ASN A 170 9.52 -13.80 8.13
N ARG A 171 8.85 -13.65 9.27
CA ARG A 171 8.18 -14.76 9.97
C ARG A 171 7.08 -15.42 9.15
N ARG A 172 6.47 -14.69 8.21
CA ARG A 172 5.39 -15.15 7.33
C ARG A 172 5.87 -15.59 5.95
N GLY A 173 7.18 -15.86 5.80
CA GLY A 173 7.76 -16.43 4.59
C GLY A 173 7.97 -15.41 3.48
N PHE A 174 8.30 -14.19 3.86
CA PHE A 174 8.83 -13.19 2.96
C PHE A 174 10.30 -12.93 3.25
N ARG A 175 11.09 -12.69 2.22
CA ARG A 175 12.47 -12.26 2.34
C ARG A 175 12.57 -10.77 2.03
N THR A 176 13.23 -10.00 2.89
CA THR A 176 13.58 -8.61 2.60
C THR A 176 14.60 -8.55 1.47
N VAL A 177 14.21 -8.03 0.30
CA VAL A 177 15.09 -7.91 -0.88
C VAL A 177 15.80 -6.58 -0.91
N LYS A 178 15.06 -5.51 -0.61
CA LYS A 178 15.58 -4.15 -0.51
C LYS A 178 14.81 -3.37 0.54
N LYS A 179 15.52 -2.45 1.21
CA LYS A 179 14.92 -1.45 2.09
C LYS A 179 15.69 -0.15 2.05
N ALA A 180 15.00 0.96 2.29
CA ALA A 180 15.57 2.26 2.59
C ALA A 180 14.72 2.92 3.67
N ILE A 181 15.36 3.58 4.63
CA ILE A 181 14.68 4.26 5.74
C ILE A 181 15.24 5.68 5.78
N ASP A 182 14.33 6.66 5.70
CA ASP A 182 14.69 8.08 5.78
C ASP A 182 14.50 8.59 7.21
N LEU A 183 15.60 8.96 7.85
CA LEU A 183 15.67 9.50 9.23
C LEU A 183 14.86 8.70 10.26
N GLY A 184 14.57 7.42 10.00
CA GLY A 184 13.73 6.59 10.86
C GLY A 184 12.23 6.94 10.82
N MET A 185 11.81 7.86 9.95
CA MET A 185 10.45 8.35 9.88
C MET A 185 9.63 7.67 8.79
N GLU A 186 10.18 7.54 7.59
CA GLU A 186 9.56 6.87 6.45
C GLU A 186 10.43 5.71 5.98
N GLY A 187 9.78 4.60 5.63
CA GLY A 187 10.46 3.38 5.20
C GLY A 187 9.91 2.85 3.87
N TYR A 188 10.83 2.39 3.03
CA TYR A 188 10.53 1.77 1.75
C TYR A 188 11.06 0.34 1.78
N PHE A 189 10.19 -0.62 1.45
CA PHE A 189 10.53 -2.04 1.51
C PHE A 189 10.10 -2.76 0.25
N ARG A 190 10.91 -3.74 -0.15
CA ARG A 190 10.52 -4.81 -1.05
C ARG A 190 10.68 -6.13 -0.33
N PHE A 191 9.56 -6.81 -0.12
CA PHE A 191 9.51 -8.17 0.40
C PHE A 191 9.15 -9.13 -0.73
N GLN A 192 9.85 -10.24 -0.84
CA GLN A 192 9.58 -11.28 -1.84
C GLN A 192 9.08 -12.54 -1.16
N LYS A 193 7.99 -13.11 -1.67
CA LYS A 193 7.45 -14.41 -1.23
C LYS A 193 8.46 -15.52 -1.54
N GLU A 194 8.79 -16.32 -0.52
CA GLU A 194 9.62 -17.53 -0.59
C GLU A 194 8.80 -18.79 -0.86
#